data_629a64c056b8d583c5c31b1a6e99e474
#
_entry.id   629a64c056b8d583c5c31b1a6e99e474
#
_cell.length_a   1.000
_cell.length_b   1.000
_cell.length_c   1.000
_cell.angle_alpha   90.00
_cell.angle_beta   90.00
_cell.angle_gamma   90.00
#
_symmetry.space_group_name_H-M   'P 1'
#
loop_
_entity.id
_entity.type
_entity.pdbx_description
1 polymer ?
#
loop_
_entity_poly.entity_id
_entity_poly.type
_entity_poly.pdbx_seq_one_letter_code
_entity_poly.pdbx_strand_id
1 'polypeptide(L)'
;LSSEYNVEGYMIGSLSIGNPHAILIQDEIDNIDGIASKIQSSELFPEGVNVGFMKVINKCEIQLRVVERGVGETHACGSGACAAVIHGVRQGLLDSKVIVHLNGGDATVEFDGEKVYLTGPGKFVYEGSVNLRSGSS
;
A
#
# COMPACT_ATOMS: atom_id res chain seq x y z
N LEU A 1 -10.25 11.63 -1.74
CA LEU A 1 -9.72 11.46 -0.40
C LEU A 1 -9.76 10.01 -0.01
N SER A 2 -8.71 9.54 0.58
CA SER A 2 -8.69 8.16 1.03
C SER A 2 -9.36 8.05 2.38
N SER A 3 -9.95 6.88 2.62
CA SER A 3 -10.58 6.59 3.88
C SER A 3 -9.53 6.12 4.87
N GLU A 4 -9.54 6.69 6.06
CA GLU A 4 -8.64 6.27 7.12
C GLU A 4 -9.46 5.79 8.31
N TYR A 5 -8.98 4.72 8.93
CA TYR A 5 -9.64 4.12 10.08
C TYR A 5 -8.63 3.85 11.18
N ASN A 6 -9.10 3.92 12.42
CA ASN A 6 -8.28 3.48 13.54
C ASN A 6 -8.59 2.01 13.81
N VAL A 7 -7.57 1.17 13.70
CA VAL A 7 -7.68 -0.26 13.94
C VAL A 7 -6.64 -0.64 14.99
N GLU A 8 -7.06 -1.09 16.15
CA GLU A 8 -6.18 -1.53 17.22
C GLU A 8 -5.15 -0.46 17.59
N GLY A 9 -5.54 0.80 17.49
CA GLY A 9 -4.65 1.91 17.80
C GLY A 9 -3.81 2.42 16.65
N TYR A 10 -3.94 1.81 15.48
CA TYR A 10 -3.18 2.22 14.31
C TYR A 10 -4.09 2.89 13.29
N MET A 11 -3.62 4.00 12.72
CA MET A 11 -4.36 4.69 11.67
C MET A 11 -3.98 4.07 10.35
N ILE A 12 -4.96 3.51 9.65
CA ILE A 12 -4.72 2.84 8.38
C ILE A 12 -5.52 3.48 7.27
N GLY A 13 -4.96 3.47 6.06
CA GLY A 13 -5.70 3.80 4.86
C GLY A 13 -6.14 2.52 4.19
N SER A 14 -7.38 2.47 3.74
CA SER A 14 -7.93 1.26 3.14
C SER A 14 -8.34 1.53 1.70
N LEU A 15 -7.91 0.66 0.80
CA LEU A 15 -8.34 0.74 -0.60
C LEU A 15 -8.24 -0.64 -1.24
N SER A 16 -8.89 -0.78 -2.39
CA SER A 16 -8.90 -2.04 -3.11
C SER A 16 -8.33 -1.85 -4.52
N ILE A 17 -7.40 -2.70 -4.88
CA ILE A 17 -6.88 -2.81 -6.23
C ILE A 17 -6.97 -4.29 -6.57
N GLY A 18 -8.15 -4.74 -7.00
CA GLY A 18 -8.39 -6.14 -7.20
C GLY A 18 -8.56 -6.93 -5.92
N ASN A 19 -7.87 -6.53 -4.85
CA ASN A 19 -7.97 -7.13 -3.53
C ASN A 19 -7.78 -6.03 -2.49
N PRO A 20 -8.25 -6.26 -1.24
CA PRO A 20 -8.19 -5.20 -0.22
C PRO A 20 -6.79 -5.02 0.34
N HIS A 21 -6.44 -3.76 0.58
CA HIS A 21 -5.17 -3.36 1.17
C HIS A 21 -5.39 -2.38 2.30
N ALA A 22 -4.64 -2.54 3.36
CA ALA A 22 -4.58 -1.59 4.47
C ALA A 22 -3.15 -1.06 4.52
N ILE A 23 -3.01 0.27 4.50
CA ILE A 23 -1.71 0.92 4.42
C ILE A 23 -1.47 1.70 5.70
N LEU A 24 -0.32 1.46 6.34
CA LEU A 24 0.14 2.23 7.49
C LEU A 24 1.34 3.05 7.07
N ILE A 25 1.33 4.33 7.43
CA ILE A 25 2.47 5.21 7.19
C ILE A 25 3.19 5.34 8.52
N GLN A 26 4.45 4.92 8.57
CA GLN A 26 5.23 4.91 9.80
C GLN A 26 6.64 5.41 9.55
N ASP A 27 7.24 5.97 10.60
CA ASP A 27 8.64 6.41 10.51
C ASP A 27 9.58 5.23 10.58
N GLU A 28 9.20 4.18 11.30
CA GLU A 28 10.00 2.97 11.43
C GLU A 28 9.15 1.77 11.07
N ILE A 29 9.70 0.89 10.25
CA ILE A 29 8.99 -0.32 9.83
C ILE A 29 9.49 -1.51 10.64
N ASP A 30 9.02 -1.57 11.90
CA ASP A 30 9.39 -2.61 12.85
C ASP A 30 8.16 -3.37 13.30
N ASN A 31 8.37 -4.60 13.77
CA ASN A 31 7.32 -5.43 14.38
C ASN A 31 6.10 -5.56 13.48
N ILE A 32 6.34 -5.65 12.18
CA ILE A 32 5.24 -5.63 11.22
C ILE A 32 4.34 -6.86 11.33
N ASP A 33 4.91 -8.02 11.69
CA ASP A 33 4.10 -9.25 11.77
C ASP A 33 3.04 -9.15 12.85
N GLY A 34 3.40 -8.63 14.01
CA GLY A 34 2.46 -8.46 15.11
C GLY A 34 1.37 -7.47 14.78
N ILE A 35 1.75 -6.34 14.19
CA ILE A 35 0.77 -5.30 13.82
C ILE A 35 -0.12 -5.79 12.70
N ALA A 36 0.46 -6.43 11.69
CA ALA A 36 -0.31 -6.95 10.56
C ALA A 36 -1.34 -7.99 11.04
N SER A 37 -0.94 -8.84 11.96
CA SER A 37 -1.84 -9.87 12.48
C SER A 37 -3.07 -9.24 13.14
N LYS A 38 -2.87 -8.17 13.92
CA LYS A 38 -3.99 -7.48 14.56
C LYS A 38 -4.93 -6.87 13.53
N ILE A 39 -4.36 -6.26 12.49
CA ILE A 39 -5.18 -5.62 11.45
C ILE A 39 -5.93 -6.66 10.64
N GLN A 40 -5.25 -7.75 10.28
CA GLN A 40 -5.85 -8.81 9.48
C GLN A 40 -6.96 -9.53 10.23
N SER A 41 -6.94 -9.50 11.56
CA SER A 41 -7.96 -10.13 12.38
C SER A 41 -9.12 -9.19 12.70
N SER A 42 -9.06 -7.96 12.26
CA SER A 42 -10.08 -6.96 12.56
C SER A 42 -11.41 -7.31 11.89
N GLU A 43 -12.50 -6.96 12.55
CA GLU A 43 -13.85 -7.12 12.00
C GLU A 43 -14.06 -6.28 10.75
N LEU A 44 -13.25 -5.24 10.55
CA LEU A 44 -13.34 -4.44 9.34
C LEU A 44 -12.95 -5.21 8.09
N PHE A 45 -12.18 -6.28 8.26
CA PHE A 45 -11.70 -7.09 7.14
C PHE A 45 -12.07 -8.56 7.37
N PRO A 46 -13.36 -8.89 7.27
CA PRO A 46 -13.81 -10.25 7.61
C PRO A 46 -13.17 -11.34 6.76
N GLU A 47 -12.73 -11.00 5.56
CA GLU A 47 -12.04 -11.97 4.68
C GLU A 47 -10.55 -11.75 4.65
N GLY A 48 -10.04 -10.93 5.59
CA GLY A 48 -8.63 -10.61 5.65
C GLY A 48 -8.25 -9.44 4.76
N VAL A 49 -7.00 -9.04 4.82
CA VAL A 49 -6.50 -7.89 4.10
C VAL A 49 -4.99 -8.01 3.98
N ASN A 50 -4.44 -7.48 2.89
CA ASN A 50 -3.00 -7.34 2.76
C ASN A 50 -2.60 -6.04 3.44
N VAL A 51 -1.55 -6.08 4.26
CA VAL A 51 -1.15 -4.91 5.05
C VAL A 51 0.19 -4.40 4.54
N GLY A 52 0.22 -3.14 4.14
CA GLY A 52 1.44 -2.49 3.68
C GLY A 52 1.94 -1.49 4.72
N PHE A 53 3.23 -1.57 5.02
CA PHE A 53 3.90 -0.67 5.95
C PHE A 53 4.81 0.23 5.14
N MET A 54 4.48 1.50 5.09
CA MET A 54 5.16 2.45 4.24
C MET A 54 5.92 3.47 5.05
N LYS A 55 7.21 3.65 4.73
CA LYS A 55 8.00 4.73 5.25
C LYS A 55 8.26 5.72 4.11
N VAL A 56 7.84 6.95 4.30
CA VAL A 56 8.03 7.99 3.29
C VAL A 56 9.42 8.57 3.46
N ILE A 57 10.28 8.35 2.46
CA ILE A 57 11.64 8.88 2.46
C ILE A 57 11.61 10.33 1.97
N ASN A 58 10.92 10.54 0.87
CA ASN A 58 10.65 11.87 0.34
C ASN A 58 9.44 11.75 -0.59
N LYS A 59 9.08 12.83 -1.28
CA LYS A 59 7.86 12.83 -2.10
C LYS A 59 7.90 11.86 -3.27
N CYS A 60 9.08 11.41 -3.64
CA CYS A 60 9.26 10.54 -4.81
C CYS A 60 9.80 9.17 -4.44
N GLU A 61 9.87 8.84 -3.16
CA GLU A 61 10.57 7.63 -2.75
C GLU A 61 10.01 7.11 -1.42
N ILE A 62 9.70 5.83 -1.40
CA ILE A 62 9.21 5.17 -0.18
C ILE A 62 9.89 3.83 0.01
N GLN A 63 9.90 3.38 1.25
CA GLN A 63 10.27 2.01 1.59
C GLN A 63 8.98 1.31 1.98
N LEU A 64 8.79 0.08 1.50
CA LEU A 64 7.55 -0.64 1.72
C LEU A 64 7.80 -2.10 2.07
N ARG A 65 7.07 -2.57 3.08
CA ARG A 65 7.02 -3.98 3.40
C ARG A 65 5.56 -4.41 3.43
N VAL A 66 5.25 -5.56 2.85
CA VAL A 66 3.87 -6.02 2.72
C VAL A 66 3.72 -7.39 3.37
N VAL A 67 2.71 -7.53 4.21
CA VAL A 67 2.32 -8.80 4.80
C VAL A 67 1.03 -9.23 4.13
N GLU A 68 1.09 -10.27 3.31
CA GLU A 68 -0.07 -10.73 2.57
C GLU A 68 -0.93 -11.66 3.41
N ARG A 69 -2.23 -11.55 3.21
CA ARG A 69 -3.19 -12.39 3.90
C ARG A 69 -2.91 -13.86 3.64
N GLY A 70 -2.73 -14.63 4.72
CA GLY A 70 -2.55 -16.07 4.63
C GLY A 70 -1.17 -16.52 4.18
N VAL A 71 -0.29 -15.59 3.86
CA VAL A 71 1.05 -15.93 3.34
C VAL A 71 2.15 -15.43 4.24
N GLY A 72 2.01 -14.22 4.77
CA GLY A 72 3.04 -13.57 5.55
C GLY A 72 3.75 -12.51 4.74
N GLU A 73 4.90 -12.06 5.21
CA GLU A 73 5.64 -11.02 4.52
C GLU A 73 6.18 -11.53 3.19
N THR A 74 5.98 -10.76 2.13
CA THR A 74 6.42 -11.13 0.79
C THR A 74 7.51 -10.17 0.33
N HIS A 75 8.36 -10.65 -0.59
CA HIS A 75 9.48 -9.84 -1.09
C HIS A 75 9.02 -8.79 -2.09
N ALA A 76 7.95 -9.06 -2.79
CA ALA A 76 7.43 -8.12 -3.77
C ALA A 76 5.93 -8.34 -3.91
N CYS A 77 5.20 -7.24 -3.90
CA CYS A 77 3.75 -7.27 -4.05
C CYS A 77 3.36 -6.07 -4.90
N GLY A 78 3.10 -6.33 -6.17
CA GLY A 78 2.80 -5.25 -7.12
C GLY A 78 1.57 -4.46 -6.73
N SER A 79 0.48 -5.12 -6.36
CA SER A 79 -0.73 -4.42 -5.96
C SER A 79 -0.51 -3.67 -4.65
N GLY A 80 0.30 -4.23 -3.75
CA GLY A 80 0.64 -3.54 -2.50
C GLY A 80 1.42 -2.26 -2.73
N ALA A 81 2.37 -2.29 -3.67
CA ALA A 81 3.13 -1.10 -4.02
C ALA A 81 2.22 -0.03 -4.61
N CYS A 82 1.32 -0.42 -5.50
CA CYS A 82 0.36 0.51 -6.08
C CYS A 82 -0.55 1.10 -5.01
N ALA A 83 -1.06 0.27 -4.11
CA ALA A 83 -1.94 0.73 -3.04
C ALA A 83 -1.24 1.75 -2.15
N ALA A 84 0.02 1.48 -1.79
CA ALA A 84 0.77 2.38 -0.93
C ALA A 84 0.97 3.75 -1.59
N VAL A 85 1.34 3.76 -2.86
CA VAL A 85 1.57 5.02 -3.58
C VAL A 85 0.26 5.80 -3.74
N ILE A 86 -0.82 5.11 -4.09
CA ILE A 86 -2.11 5.78 -4.24
C ILE A 86 -2.51 6.44 -2.93
N HIS A 87 -2.38 5.71 -1.82
CA HIS A 87 -2.72 6.26 -0.52
C HIS A 87 -1.85 7.48 -0.19
N GLY A 88 -0.54 7.37 -0.42
CA GLY A 88 0.37 8.48 -0.15
C GLY A 88 0.09 9.72 -1.00
N VAL A 89 -0.27 9.52 -2.27
CA VAL A 89 -0.64 10.63 -3.14
C VAL A 89 -1.92 11.29 -2.64
N ARG A 90 -2.91 10.50 -2.27
CA ARG A 90 -4.17 11.03 -1.76
C ARG A 90 -4.01 11.76 -0.44
N GLN A 91 -3.02 11.38 0.35
CA GLN A 91 -2.71 12.08 1.61
C GLN A 91 -1.83 13.32 1.39
N GLY A 92 -1.43 13.58 0.16
CA GLY A 92 -0.58 14.73 -0.14
C GLY A 92 0.87 14.55 0.23
N LEU A 93 1.30 13.31 0.46
CA LEU A 93 2.65 13.01 0.89
C LEU A 93 3.57 12.62 -0.26
N LEU A 94 3.02 12.19 -1.38
CA LEU A 94 3.79 11.69 -2.50
C LEU A 94 3.41 12.38 -3.80
N ASP A 95 4.38 12.48 -4.69
CA ASP A 95 4.16 12.94 -6.06
C ASP A 95 3.57 11.81 -6.89
N SER A 96 3.25 12.09 -8.14
CA SER A 96 2.60 11.12 -9.02
C SER A 96 3.51 9.99 -9.45
N LYS A 97 4.81 10.14 -9.31
CA LYS A 97 5.77 9.10 -9.69
C LYS A 97 6.70 8.83 -8.52
N VAL A 98 6.73 7.59 -8.08
CA VAL A 98 7.41 7.22 -6.83
C VAL A 98 8.23 5.96 -7.04
N ILE A 99 9.44 5.96 -6.50
CA ILE A 99 10.28 4.77 -6.43
C ILE A 99 9.92 4.05 -5.13
N VAL A 100 9.57 2.77 -5.26
CA VAL A 100 9.18 1.93 -4.13
C VAL A 100 10.30 0.92 -3.87
N HIS A 101 10.90 1.00 -2.69
CA HIS A 101 11.92 0.04 -2.28
C HIS A 101 11.24 -1.12 -1.55
N LEU A 102 11.22 -2.27 -2.19
CA LEU A 102 10.67 -3.51 -1.65
C LEU A 102 11.82 -4.43 -1.27
N ASN A 103 11.55 -5.43 -0.43
CA ASN A 103 12.58 -6.39 -0.06
C ASN A 103 13.17 -7.12 -1.26
N GLY A 104 12.36 -7.36 -2.27
CA GLY A 104 12.78 -8.08 -3.46
C GLY A 104 13.39 -7.21 -4.56
N GLY A 105 13.44 -5.90 -4.35
CA GLY A 105 13.99 -4.97 -5.33
C GLY A 105 13.12 -3.75 -5.48
N ASP A 106 13.57 -2.82 -6.32
CA ASP A 106 12.89 -1.55 -6.49
C ASP A 106 11.91 -1.59 -7.65
N ALA A 107 10.83 -0.85 -7.51
CA ALA A 107 9.85 -0.67 -8.57
C ALA A 107 9.51 0.82 -8.66
N THR A 108 8.94 1.22 -9.79
CA THR A 108 8.46 2.58 -9.98
C THR A 108 6.95 2.53 -10.15
N VAL A 109 6.24 3.36 -9.42
CA VAL A 109 4.79 3.44 -9.51
C VAL A 109 4.40 4.85 -9.92
N GLU A 110 3.56 4.96 -10.95
CA GLU A 110 3.00 6.23 -11.37
C GLU A 110 1.48 6.19 -11.18
N PHE A 111 0.95 7.24 -10.57
CA PHE A 111 -0.50 7.34 -10.33
C PHE A 111 -0.94 8.74 -10.76
N ASP A 112 -1.82 8.81 -11.76
CA ASP A 112 -2.27 10.08 -12.31
C ASP A 112 -3.60 10.56 -11.72
N GLY A 113 -4.07 9.92 -10.67
CA GLY A 113 -5.35 10.21 -10.05
C GLY A 113 -6.44 9.26 -10.46
N GLU A 114 -6.23 8.49 -11.52
CA GLU A 114 -7.21 7.55 -12.03
C GLU A 114 -6.59 6.20 -12.36
N LYS A 115 -5.46 6.21 -13.05
CA LYS A 115 -4.76 5.00 -13.44
C LYS A 115 -3.44 4.88 -12.73
N VAL A 116 -3.04 3.65 -12.47
CA VAL A 116 -1.78 3.35 -11.81
C VAL A 116 -0.96 2.42 -12.69
N TYR A 117 0.34 2.69 -12.79
CA TYR A 117 1.28 1.94 -13.60
C TYR A 117 2.43 1.50 -12.73
N LEU A 118 2.73 0.21 -12.76
CA LEU A 118 3.85 -0.35 -12.02
C LEU A 118 4.89 -0.85 -13.01
N THR A 119 6.13 -0.40 -12.84
CA THR A 119 7.24 -0.84 -13.69
C THR A 119 8.32 -1.41 -12.79
N GLY A 120 8.72 -2.66 -13.04
CA GLY A 120 9.85 -3.27 -12.37
C GLY A 120 11.13 -2.98 -13.13
N PRO A 121 12.25 -3.52 -12.65
CA PRO A 121 13.53 -3.30 -13.30
C PRO A 121 13.48 -3.75 -14.76
N GLY A 122 13.65 -2.78 -15.64
CA GLY A 122 13.79 -3.05 -17.07
C GLY A 122 12.53 -3.30 -17.85
N LYS A 123 11.35 -3.33 -17.25
CA LYS A 123 10.14 -3.54 -18.04
C LYS A 123 8.88 -3.20 -17.28
N PHE A 124 7.83 -2.98 -18.06
CA PHE A 124 6.50 -2.74 -17.55
C PHE A 124 5.93 -4.02 -16.93
N VAL A 125 5.31 -3.90 -15.78
CA VAL A 125 4.80 -5.03 -15.03
C VAL A 125 3.30 -5.00 -14.86
N TYR A 126 2.70 -3.82 -14.67
CA TYR A 126 1.29 -3.76 -14.30
C TYR A 126 0.70 -2.41 -14.64
N GLU A 127 -0.53 -2.42 -15.11
CA GLU A 127 -1.33 -1.23 -15.32
C GLU A 127 -2.72 -1.49 -14.77
N GLY A 128 -3.27 -0.54 -14.03
CA GLY A 128 -4.59 -0.69 -13.48
C GLY A 128 -5.31 0.63 -13.34
N SER A 129 -6.59 0.55 -13.06
CA SER A 129 -7.42 1.72 -12.79
C SER A 129 -7.93 1.64 -11.39
N VAL A 130 -8.06 2.81 -10.75
CA VAL A 130 -8.59 2.89 -9.41
C VAL A 130 -9.94 3.55 -9.49
N ASN A 131 -10.92 2.90 -8.89
CA ASN A 131 -12.24 3.49 -8.78
C ASN A 131 -12.17 4.57 -7.70
N LEU A 132 -12.20 5.82 -8.10
CA LEU A 132 -12.10 6.93 -7.16
C LEU A 132 -13.26 6.99 -6.17
N ARG A 133 -14.34 6.29 -6.49
CA ARG A 133 -15.51 6.26 -5.62
C ARG A 133 -15.45 5.13 -4.60
N SER A 134 -14.50 4.24 -4.74
CA SER A 134 -14.40 3.10 -3.84
C SER A 134 -14.15 3.53 -2.40
N GLY A 135 -13.45 4.64 -2.22
CA GLY A 135 -13.19 5.15 -0.90
C GLY A 135 -14.43 5.66 -0.20
N SER A 136 -15.49 5.93 -0.94
CA SER A 136 -16.73 6.42 -0.38
C SER A 136 -17.71 5.29 -0.07
N SER A 137 -17.40 4.13 -0.50
CA SER A 137 -18.30 3.00 -0.29
C SER A 137 -18.01 2.29 1.01
#